data_88bfd5b89bb4450957f03feba23f8dd3
#
_entry.id   88bfd5b89bb4450957f03feba23f8dd3
#
_cell.length_a   1.000
_cell.length_b   1.000
_cell.length_c   1.000
_cell.angle_alpha   90.00
_cell.angle_beta   90.00
_cell.angle_gamma   90.00
#
_symmetry.space_group_name_H-M   'P 1'
#
loop_
_entity.id
_entity.type
_entity.pdbx_description
1 polymer ?
#
loop_
_entity_poly.entity_id
_entity_poly.type
_entity_poly.pdbx_seq_one_letter_code
_entity_poly.pdbx_strand_id
1 'polypeptide(L)'
;MVKQDQLWPDGFRFLFDDGLFQPSTDSFLLGSFPLLRKGLRVCDLGAGTGLLGLLLLAREPSLRVTNVELQAAAVELSRRNTELNGLEERVVNLQADLREPAQMPAAGCFDLVVSNPPYFDAGRGAVAREKSRSVARSDVTCTLPQLCDAAGRLLRYDGRFCVVFRTERMAELFACLRERGLEPKRLRMIQNTAGSAPKLLLLDARKGGKAGLSVLPPLLLRDENGGETPELAQIYFRDKE
;
A
#
# COMPACT_ATOMS: atom_id res chain seq x y z
N MET A 1 -10.44 -12.99 -15.86
CA MET A 1 -11.44 -12.12 -16.55
C MET A 1 -11.43 -10.77 -15.89
N VAL A 2 -11.25 -9.70 -16.69
CA VAL A 2 -11.25 -8.33 -16.14
C VAL A 2 -12.65 -7.96 -15.67
N LYS A 3 -12.75 -7.49 -14.44
CA LYS A 3 -13.97 -7.00 -13.79
C LYS A 3 -13.83 -5.50 -13.55
N GLN A 4 -14.95 -4.80 -13.39
CA GLN A 4 -15.00 -3.38 -13.07
C GLN A 4 -15.82 -3.17 -11.80
N ASP A 5 -15.36 -2.24 -10.94
CA ASP A 5 -16.06 -1.80 -9.74
C ASP A 5 -15.87 -0.28 -9.56
N GLN A 6 -16.53 0.30 -8.55
CA GLN A 6 -16.41 1.72 -8.19
C GLN A 6 -16.05 1.86 -6.71
N LEU A 7 -15.30 2.91 -6.36
CA LEU A 7 -14.97 3.17 -4.96
C LEU A 7 -16.18 3.70 -4.17
N TRP A 8 -17.08 4.44 -4.84
CA TRP A 8 -18.38 4.93 -4.32
C TRP A 8 -19.27 5.30 -5.51
N PRO A 9 -20.59 5.49 -5.35
CA PRO A 9 -21.48 5.95 -6.42
C PRO A 9 -20.92 7.24 -7.07
N ASP A 10 -20.76 7.25 -8.38
CA ASP A 10 -20.17 8.34 -9.16
C ASP A 10 -18.69 8.66 -8.84
N GLY A 11 -18.03 7.79 -8.07
CA GLY A 11 -16.61 7.90 -7.74
C GLY A 11 -15.68 7.24 -8.76
N PHE A 12 -14.41 7.12 -8.38
CA PHE A 12 -13.43 6.46 -9.23
C PHE A 12 -13.81 5.01 -9.51
N ARG A 13 -13.73 4.65 -10.80
CA ARG A 13 -13.92 3.28 -11.29
C ARG A 13 -12.58 2.57 -11.36
N PHE A 14 -12.56 1.28 -11.13
CA PHE A 14 -11.33 0.51 -11.27
C PHE A 14 -11.60 -0.89 -11.86
N LEU A 15 -10.64 -1.31 -12.67
CA LEU A 15 -10.58 -2.62 -13.28
C LEU A 15 -9.64 -3.50 -12.45
N PHE A 16 -10.02 -4.75 -12.27
CA PHE A 16 -9.19 -5.75 -11.62
C PHE A 16 -9.37 -7.10 -12.30
N ASP A 17 -8.43 -8.01 -12.12
CA ASP A 17 -8.51 -9.37 -12.63
C ASP A 17 -8.21 -10.37 -11.51
N ASP A 18 -9.08 -11.37 -11.35
CA ASP A 18 -8.95 -12.39 -10.31
C ASP A 18 -7.64 -13.19 -10.42
N GLY A 19 -7.03 -13.23 -11.60
CA GLY A 19 -5.75 -13.92 -11.86
C GLY A 19 -4.50 -13.08 -11.58
N LEU A 20 -4.65 -11.78 -11.29
CA LEU A 20 -3.55 -10.85 -10.99
C LEU A 20 -3.60 -10.42 -9.53
N PHE A 21 -4.28 -9.34 -9.25
CA PHE A 21 -4.41 -8.79 -7.91
C PHE A 21 -5.87 -8.39 -7.64
N GLN A 22 -6.46 -9.01 -6.62
CA GLN A 22 -7.80 -8.64 -6.19
C GLN A 22 -7.74 -7.46 -5.22
N PRO A 23 -8.72 -6.53 -5.28
CA PRO A 23 -8.87 -5.49 -4.28
C PRO A 23 -8.94 -6.11 -2.89
N SER A 24 -8.05 -5.68 -2.01
CA SER A 24 -7.99 -6.20 -0.64
C SER A 24 -8.34 -5.11 0.38
N THR A 25 -8.90 -5.51 1.50
CA THR A 25 -9.11 -4.65 2.66
C THR A 25 -7.83 -3.89 3.03
N ASP A 26 -6.68 -4.53 2.91
CA ASP A 26 -5.37 -3.96 3.27
C ASP A 26 -5.04 -2.70 2.46
N SER A 27 -5.39 -2.69 1.16
CA SER A 27 -5.20 -1.49 0.31
C SER A 27 -6.08 -0.33 0.76
N PHE A 28 -7.35 -0.57 1.11
CA PHE A 28 -8.24 0.48 1.62
C PHE A 28 -7.76 1.01 2.97
N LEU A 29 -7.38 0.13 3.89
CA LEU A 29 -6.84 0.49 5.19
C LEU A 29 -5.57 1.34 5.05
N LEU A 30 -4.62 0.90 4.21
CA LEU A 30 -3.41 1.67 3.94
C LEU A 30 -3.73 2.99 3.24
N GLY A 31 -4.64 3.00 2.25
CA GLY A 31 -5.07 4.22 1.56
C GLY A 31 -5.61 5.29 2.50
N SER A 32 -6.20 4.90 3.64
CA SER A 32 -6.74 5.83 4.65
C SER A 32 -5.68 6.40 5.61
N PHE A 33 -4.53 5.76 5.74
CA PHE A 33 -3.58 6.02 6.82
C PHE A 33 -2.59 7.18 6.59
N PRO A 34 -2.04 7.43 5.38
CA PRO A 34 -1.07 8.48 5.16
C PRO A 34 -1.60 9.88 5.47
N LEU A 35 -0.74 10.74 6.03
CA LEU A 35 -1.02 12.16 6.19
C LEU A 35 -0.80 12.87 4.86
N LEU A 36 -1.87 13.10 4.13
CA LEU A 36 -1.83 13.74 2.83
C LEU A 36 -1.80 15.27 2.96
N ARG A 37 -1.11 15.91 2.02
CA ARG A 37 -1.07 17.36 1.79
C ARG A 37 -1.17 17.62 0.30
N LYS A 38 -1.62 18.80 -0.07
CA LYS A 38 -1.73 19.21 -1.47
C LYS A 38 -0.38 19.09 -2.20
N GLY A 39 -0.43 18.54 -3.39
CA GLY A 39 0.69 18.48 -4.32
C GLY A 39 1.82 17.52 -3.97
N LEU A 40 1.66 16.63 -2.98
CA LEU A 40 2.69 15.62 -2.68
C LEU A 40 2.97 14.73 -3.88
N ARG A 41 4.25 14.41 -4.06
CA ARG A 41 4.73 13.37 -4.98
C ARG A 41 4.75 12.04 -4.25
N VAL A 42 3.93 11.11 -4.72
CA VAL A 42 3.72 9.80 -4.09
C VAL A 42 4.26 8.70 -4.99
N CYS A 43 4.94 7.71 -4.43
CA CYS A 43 5.30 6.47 -5.13
C CYS A 43 4.60 5.29 -4.43
N ASP A 44 3.89 4.47 -5.21
CA ASP A 44 3.34 3.19 -4.79
C ASP A 44 4.26 2.07 -5.27
N LEU A 45 4.90 1.35 -4.34
CA LEU A 45 5.83 0.25 -4.64
C LEU A 45 5.10 -1.08 -4.59
N GLY A 46 5.07 -1.80 -5.72
CA GLY A 46 4.27 -2.99 -5.91
C GLY A 46 2.79 -2.63 -6.09
N ALA A 47 2.54 -1.67 -6.98
CA ALA A 47 1.23 -1.02 -7.12
C ALA A 47 0.12 -1.96 -7.64
N GLY A 48 0.47 -3.12 -8.20
CA GLY A 48 -0.50 -4.00 -8.83
C GLY A 48 -1.31 -3.27 -9.90
N THR A 49 -2.62 -3.26 -9.77
CA THR A 49 -3.54 -2.57 -10.70
C THR A 49 -3.71 -1.07 -10.42
N GLY A 50 -2.92 -0.48 -9.51
CA GLY A 50 -2.94 0.96 -9.19
C GLY A 50 -4.05 1.39 -8.23
N LEU A 51 -4.73 0.45 -7.56
CA LEU A 51 -5.84 0.75 -6.65
C LEU A 51 -5.44 1.71 -5.54
N LEU A 52 -4.27 1.49 -4.90
CA LEU A 52 -3.82 2.34 -3.79
C LEU A 52 -3.59 3.79 -4.25
N GLY A 53 -3.04 4.00 -5.44
CA GLY A 53 -2.91 5.32 -6.06
C GLY A 53 -4.26 6.02 -6.23
N LEU A 54 -5.30 5.30 -6.70
CA LEU A 54 -6.67 5.83 -6.81
C LEU A 54 -7.26 6.21 -5.45
N LEU A 55 -7.08 5.35 -4.42
CA LEU A 55 -7.56 5.62 -3.06
C LEU A 55 -6.93 6.89 -2.46
N LEU A 56 -5.65 7.13 -2.72
CA LEU A 56 -4.95 8.34 -2.29
C LEU A 56 -5.46 9.58 -3.02
N LEU A 57 -5.65 9.51 -4.35
CA LEU A 57 -6.20 10.60 -5.16
C LEU A 57 -7.67 10.92 -4.82
N ALA A 58 -8.44 9.91 -4.41
CA ALA A 58 -9.81 10.12 -3.90
C ALA A 58 -9.86 10.97 -2.63
N ARG A 59 -8.79 10.95 -1.82
CA ARG A 59 -8.65 11.74 -0.59
C ARG A 59 -8.00 13.11 -0.84
N GLU A 60 -7.07 13.18 -1.77
CA GLU A 60 -6.37 14.42 -2.12
C GLU A 60 -6.10 14.46 -3.63
N PRO A 61 -6.99 15.08 -4.42
CA PRO A 61 -6.93 15.07 -5.88
C PRO A 61 -5.71 15.77 -6.49
N SER A 62 -4.98 16.58 -5.72
CA SER A 62 -3.82 17.31 -6.23
C SER A 62 -2.50 16.52 -6.16
N LEU A 63 -2.53 15.28 -5.67
CA LEU A 63 -1.34 14.40 -5.63
C LEU A 63 -0.81 14.11 -7.04
N ARG A 64 0.48 13.81 -7.09
CA ARG A 64 1.14 13.20 -8.26
C ARG A 64 1.62 11.81 -7.86
N VAL A 65 1.05 10.79 -8.47
CA VAL A 65 1.30 9.39 -8.11
C VAL A 65 2.16 8.73 -9.18
N THR A 66 3.18 7.97 -8.76
CA THR A 66 3.92 7.05 -9.61
C THR A 66 3.69 5.64 -9.08
N ASN A 67 2.98 4.83 -9.85
CA ASN A 67 2.77 3.42 -9.60
C ASN A 67 3.95 2.64 -10.18
N VAL A 68 4.66 1.87 -9.36
CA VAL A 68 5.77 1.02 -9.78
C VAL A 68 5.36 -0.43 -9.58
N GLU A 69 5.37 -1.20 -10.65
CA GLU A 69 4.96 -2.60 -10.65
C GLU A 69 5.84 -3.43 -11.60
N LEU A 70 6.17 -4.65 -11.20
CA LEU A 70 7.01 -5.56 -11.97
C LEU A 70 6.25 -6.24 -13.12
N GLN A 71 5.00 -6.64 -12.86
CA GLN A 71 4.20 -7.45 -13.77
C GLN A 71 3.56 -6.59 -14.86
N ALA A 72 3.96 -6.80 -16.12
CA ALA A 72 3.46 -6.04 -17.27
C ALA A 72 1.92 -6.03 -17.38
N ALA A 73 1.26 -7.17 -17.10
CA ALA A 73 -0.19 -7.27 -17.15
C ALA A 73 -0.89 -6.41 -16.08
N ALA A 74 -0.29 -6.29 -14.88
CA ALA A 74 -0.80 -5.43 -13.83
C ALA A 74 -0.57 -3.94 -14.16
N VAL A 75 0.59 -3.59 -14.71
CA VAL A 75 0.88 -2.24 -15.20
C VAL A 75 -0.11 -1.80 -16.27
N GLU A 76 -0.47 -2.70 -17.19
CA GLU A 76 -1.45 -2.40 -18.24
C GLU A 76 -2.84 -2.13 -17.65
N LEU A 77 -3.29 -2.93 -16.66
CA LEU A 77 -4.53 -2.64 -15.94
C LEU A 77 -4.46 -1.32 -15.17
N SER A 78 -3.31 -1.00 -14.57
CA SER A 78 -3.11 0.26 -13.87
C SER A 78 -3.20 1.46 -14.84
N ARG A 79 -2.65 1.36 -16.05
CA ARG A 79 -2.81 2.40 -17.10
C ARG A 79 -4.28 2.59 -17.50
N ARG A 80 -4.98 1.50 -17.77
CA ARG A 80 -6.42 1.55 -18.07
C ARG A 80 -7.23 2.16 -16.93
N ASN A 81 -6.87 1.89 -15.69
CA ASN A 81 -7.50 2.52 -14.51
C ASN A 81 -7.22 4.03 -14.45
N THR A 82 -6.02 4.45 -14.83
CA THR A 82 -5.66 5.86 -14.94
C THR A 82 -6.52 6.55 -16.01
N GLU A 83 -6.59 5.99 -17.22
CA GLU A 83 -7.37 6.50 -18.36
C GLU A 83 -8.87 6.53 -18.04
N LEU A 84 -9.40 5.46 -17.45
CA LEU A 84 -10.82 5.33 -17.10
C LEU A 84 -11.32 6.47 -16.18
N ASN A 85 -10.41 7.08 -15.44
CA ASN A 85 -10.70 8.15 -14.49
C ASN A 85 -10.16 9.54 -14.89
N GLY A 86 -9.56 9.66 -16.10
CA GLY A 86 -9.00 10.94 -16.59
C GLY A 86 -7.84 11.45 -15.74
N LEU A 87 -6.96 10.55 -15.27
CA LEU A 87 -5.88 10.84 -14.32
C LEU A 87 -4.48 10.84 -14.96
N GLU A 88 -4.36 10.87 -16.27
CA GLU A 88 -3.10 10.74 -17.03
C GLU A 88 -2.09 11.85 -16.68
N GLU A 89 -2.56 13.03 -16.33
CA GLU A 89 -1.71 14.12 -15.87
C GLU A 89 -1.24 13.99 -14.41
N ARG A 90 -1.85 13.08 -13.65
CA ARG A 90 -1.61 12.88 -12.21
C ARG A 90 -0.91 11.58 -11.90
N VAL A 91 -1.05 10.55 -12.75
CA VAL A 91 -0.58 9.20 -12.49
C VAL A 91 0.39 8.75 -13.59
N VAL A 92 1.55 8.31 -13.18
CA VAL A 92 2.54 7.63 -14.04
C VAL A 92 2.56 6.15 -13.64
N ASN A 93 2.37 5.25 -14.61
CA ASN A 93 2.44 3.80 -14.40
C ASN A 93 3.74 3.27 -15.01
N LEU A 94 4.67 2.84 -14.16
CA LEU A 94 6.01 2.40 -14.53
C LEU A 94 6.15 0.90 -14.34
N GLN A 95 6.48 0.19 -15.41
CA GLN A 95 6.95 -1.20 -15.28
C GLN A 95 8.42 -1.19 -14.87
N ALA A 96 8.72 -1.62 -13.66
CA ALA A 96 10.08 -1.65 -13.15
C ALA A 96 10.24 -2.69 -12.03
N ASP A 97 11.45 -3.24 -11.94
CA ASP A 97 11.88 -4.00 -10.78
C ASP A 97 12.42 -3.04 -9.71
N LEU A 98 11.78 -2.99 -8.55
CA LEU A 98 12.19 -2.09 -7.47
C LEU A 98 13.62 -2.39 -6.94
N ARG A 99 14.17 -3.58 -7.25
CA ARG A 99 15.54 -4.01 -6.90
C ARG A 99 16.59 -3.42 -7.85
N GLU A 100 16.15 -2.94 -9.03
CA GLU A 100 17.01 -2.41 -10.08
C GLU A 100 16.98 -0.88 -10.08
N PRO A 101 17.92 -0.18 -9.41
CA PRO A 101 17.90 1.27 -9.29
C PRO A 101 17.85 2.03 -10.63
N ALA A 102 18.42 1.44 -11.69
CA ALA A 102 18.44 2.04 -13.02
C ALA A 102 17.06 2.08 -13.70
N GLN A 103 16.13 1.21 -13.30
CA GLN A 103 14.76 1.19 -13.81
C GLN A 103 13.82 2.10 -13.00
N MET A 104 14.25 2.53 -11.82
CA MET A 104 13.44 3.25 -10.87
C MET A 104 13.54 4.77 -11.05
N PRO A 105 12.55 5.53 -10.55
CA PRO A 105 12.66 6.98 -10.51
C PRO A 105 13.90 7.46 -9.75
N ALA A 106 14.29 8.71 -10.00
CA ALA A 106 15.45 9.34 -9.37
C ALA A 106 15.35 9.28 -7.83
N ALA A 107 16.51 9.14 -7.17
CA ALA A 107 16.57 9.14 -5.72
C ALA A 107 16.10 10.48 -5.13
N GLY A 108 15.45 10.44 -3.97
CA GLY A 108 15.07 11.63 -3.24
C GLY A 108 13.96 12.46 -3.88
N CYS A 109 13.18 11.90 -4.82
CA CYS A 109 12.18 12.68 -5.56
C CYS A 109 10.75 12.57 -5.02
N PHE A 110 10.49 11.74 -4.00
CA PHE A 110 9.15 11.56 -3.45
C PHE A 110 9.01 12.07 -2.01
N ASP A 111 7.85 12.63 -1.71
CA ASP A 111 7.44 13.06 -0.37
C ASP A 111 6.89 11.89 0.44
N LEU A 112 6.21 10.97 -0.23
CA LEU A 112 5.56 9.81 0.34
C LEU A 112 5.84 8.59 -0.54
N VAL A 113 6.22 7.50 0.08
CA VAL A 113 6.24 6.17 -0.52
C VAL A 113 5.21 5.33 0.22
N VAL A 114 4.41 4.57 -0.49
CA VAL A 114 3.45 3.61 0.08
C VAL A 114 3.72 2.22 -0.48
N SER A 115 3.36 1.19 0.26
CA SER A 115 3.39 -0.18 -0.25
C SER A 115 2.43 -1.08 0.53
N ASN A 116 1.65 -1.86 -0.21
CA ASN A 116 0.96 -3.04 0.29
C ASN A 116 1.67 -4.28 -0.29
N PRO A 117 2.81 -4.67 0.29
CA PRO A 117 3.64 -5.71 -0.31
C PRO A 117 2.96 -7.08 -0.20
N PRO A 118 3.20 -8.01 -1.14
CA PRO A 118 2.80 -9.40 -0.92
C PRO A 118 3.45 -9.89 0.37
N TYR A 119 2.69 -10.58 1.20
CA TYR A 119 3.21 -11.10 2.48
C TYR A 119 4.29 -12.12 2.18
N PHE A 120 5.54 -11.74 2.45
CA PHE A 120 6.72 -12.58 2.25
C PHE A 120 6.66 -13.78 3.19
N ASP A 121 6.30 -14.95 2.68
CA ASP A 121 6.32 -16.19 3.47
C ASP A 121 7.77 -16.62 3.71
N ALA A 122 8.34 -16.19 4.82
CA ALA A 122 9.56 -16.77 5.35
C ALA A 122 9.22 -18.16 5.94
N GLY A 123 9.24 -19.20 5.12
CA GLY A 123 9.48 -20.57 5.61
C GLY A 123 8.30 -21.37 6.18
N ARG A 124 7.03 -21.07 5.87
CA ARG A 124 5.93 -21.99 6.19
C ARG A 124 5.55 -22.85 4.98
N GLY A 125 5.66 -24.18 5.21
CA GLY A 125 5.54 -25.24 4.22
C GLY A 125 4.25 -25.26 3.41
N ALA A 126 4.30 -26.11 2.42
CA ALA A 126 3.41 -26.49 1.32
C ALA A 126 1.88 -26.26 1.40
N VAL A 127 1.28 -26.01 2.55
CA VAL A 127 -0.19 -25.88 2.72
C VAL A 127 -0.71 -24.47 2.38
N ALA A 128 0.13 -23.42 2.47
CA ALA A 128 -0.23 -22.06 2.06
C ALA A 128 -0.14 -21.86 0.53
N ARG A 129 0.51 -22.77 -0.19
CA ARG A 129 0.72 -22.69 -1.65
C ARG A 129 -0.54 -22.88 -2.49
N GLU A 130 -1.61 -23.45 -1.97
CA GLU A 130 -2.81 -23.71 -2.78
C GLU A 130 -3.71 -22.47 -3.02
N LYS A 131 -3.71 -21.50 -2.11
CA LYS A 131 -4.47 -20.24 -2.32
C LYS A 131 -3.66 -19.14 -3.02
N SER A 132 -2.35 -19.32 -3.13
CA SER A 132 -1.41 -18.38 -3.80
C SER A 132 -0.97 -18.85 -5.19
N ARG A 133 -1.59 -19.89 -5.75
CA ARG A 133 -1.17 -20.47 -7.05
C ARG A 133 -1.36 -19.56 -8.27
N SER A 134 -2.09 -18.46 -8.15
CA SER A 134 -2.22 -17.47 -9.22
C SER A 134 -1.06 -16.47 -9.28
N VAL A 135 -0.37 -16.23 -8.16
CA VAL A 135 0.80 -15.32 -8.07
C VAL A 135 2.13 -16.03 -8.33
N ALA A 136 2.14 -17.37 -8.33
CA ALA A 136 3.35 -18.20 -8.35
C ALA A 136 3.93 -18.48 -9.75
N ARG A 137 3.92 -17.51 -10.67
CA ARG A 137 4.62 -17.63 -11.96
C ARG A 137 5.79 -16.68 -12.16
N SER A 138 6.20 -15.94 -11.16
CA SER A 138 7.50 -15.28 -11.17
C SER A 138 8.26 -15.64 -9.90
N ASP A 139 9.36 -16.38 -10.05
CA ASP A 139 10.30 -16.77 -8.98
C ASP A 139 11.05 -15.57 -8.35
N VAL A 140 10.46 -14.38 -8.38
CA VAL A 140 11.13 -13.13 -8.03
C VAL A 140 10.27 -12.33 -7.06
N THR A 141 10.17 -12.83 -5.84
CA THR A 141 9.58 -12.04 -4.75
C THR A 141 10.64 -11.10 -4.18
N CYS A 142 10.31 -9.80 -4.13
CA CYS A 142 11.09 -8.81 -3.40
C CYS A 142 11.12 -9.18 -1.90
N THR A 143 12.26 -9.00 -1.24
CA THR A 143 12.38 -9.17 0.22
C THR A 143 12.05 -7.88 0.96
N LEU A 144 11.75 -7.97 2.27
CA LEU A 144 11.52 -6.79 3.10
C LEU A 144 12.72 -5.81 3.11
N PRO A 145 13.99 -6.26 3.22
CA PRO A 145 15.15 -5.39 3.06
C PRO A 145 15.15 -4.63 1.72
N GLN A 146 14.90 -5.30 0.61
CA GLN A 146 14.88 -4.68 -0.72
C GLN A 146 13.75 -3.63 -0.86
N LEU A 147 12.57 -3.90 -0.31
CA LEU A 147 11.50 -2.92 -0.26
C LEU A 147 11.88 -1.68 0.54
N CYS A 148 12.48 -1.87 1.73
CA CYS A 148 12.92 -0.77 2.57
C CYS A 148 14.08 0.03 1.94
N ASP A 149 15.00 -0.63 1.22
CA ASP A 149 16.06 0.01 0.44
C ASP A 149 15.48 0.90 -0.66
N ALA A 150 14.54 0.37 -1.44
CA ALA A 150 13.87 1.13 -2.51
C ALA A 150 13.11 2.33 -1.94
N ALA A 151 12.33 2.14 -0.88
CA ALA A 151 11.59 3.22 -0.22
C ALA A 151 12.54 4.30 0.32
N GLY A 152 13.60 3.90 1.03
CA GLY A 152 14.61 4.81 1.56
C GLY A 152 15.33 5.60 0.48
N ARG A 153 15.67 4.98 -0.66
CA ARG A 153 16.30 5.63 -1.80
C ARG A 153 15.38 6.67 -2.46
N LEU A 154 14.13 6.32 -2.69
CA LEU A 154 13.17 7.16 -3.41
C LEU A 154 12.70 8.37 -2.60
N LEU A 155 12.62 8.24 -1.29
CA LEU A 155 12.20 9.33 -0.41
C LEU A 155 13.23 10.46 -0.36
N ARG A 156 12.75 11.72 -0.43
CA ARG A 156 13.55 12.86 0.00
C ARG A 156 13.79 12.84 1.51
N TYR A 157 14.71 13.65 2.00
CA TYR A 157 14.86 13.88 3.45
C TYR A 157 13.53 14.37 4.03
N ASP A 158 13.15 13.90 5.22
CA ASP A 158 11.85 14.12 5.86
C ASP A 158 10.64 13.48 5.14
N GLY A 159 10.85 12.79 4.02
CA GLY A 159 9.81 12.01 3.36
C GLY A 159 9.32 10.84 4.22
N ARG A 160 8.14 10.33 3.91
CA ARG A 160 7.46 9.30 4.69
C ARG A 160 7.28 8.01 3.92
N PHE A 161 7.46 6.89 4.60
CA PHE A 161 7.11 5.57 4.10
C PHE A 161 5.93 5.02 4.89
N CYS A 162 4.80 4.76 4.23
CA CYS A 162 3.64 4.12 4.84
C CYS A 162 3.46 2.71 4.27
N VAL A 163 3.28 1.74 5.17
CA VAL A 163 3.14 0.33 4.81
C VAL A 163 2.09 -0.35 5.67
N VAL A 164 1.32 -1.27 5.06
CA VAL A 164 0.54 -2.28 5.77
C VAL A 164 1.36 -3.55 5.90
N PHE A 165 1.37 -4.16 7.08
CA PHE A 165 2.22 -5.33 7.33
C PHE A 165 1.61 -6.29 8.36
N ARG A 166 2.13 -7.52 8.43
CA ARG A 166 1.73 -8.51 9.44
C ARG A 166 2.30 -8.19 10.81
N THR A 167 1.48 -8.25 11.86
CA THR A 167 1.94 -7.97 13.23
C THR A 167 2.98 -8.97 13.72
N GLU A 168 2.91 -10.24 13.29
CA GLU A 168 3.88 -11.28 13.64
C GLU A 168 5.32 -10.98 13.19
N ARG A 169 5.49 -10.09 12.19
CA ARG A 169 6.79 -9.66 11.65
C ARG A 169 7.12 -8.18 11.99
N MET A 170 6.43 -7.60 12.95
CA MET A 170 6.61 -6.19 13.33
C MET A 170 8.05 -5.88 13.77
N ALA A 171 8.66 -6.76 14.56
CA ALA A 171 10.04 -6.57 15.01
C ALA A 171 11.05 -6.54 13.85
N GLU A 172 10.87 -7.44 12.88
CA GLU A 172 11.68 -7.48 11.65
C GLU A 172 11.51 -6.20 10.82
N LEU A 173 10.26 -5.73 10.65
CA LEU A 173 9.96 -4.49 9.94
C LEU A 173 10.65 -3.29 10.59
N PHE A 174 10.60 -3.16 11.92
CA PHE A 174 11.21 -2.05 12.65
C PHE A 174 12.74 -2.06 12.52
N ALA A 175 13.36 -3.23 12.67
CA ALA A 175 14.81 -3.38 12.51
C ALA A 175 15.22 -2.98 11.08
N CYS A 176 14.54 -3.52 10.08
CA CYS A 176 14.82 -3.29 8.67
C CYS A 176 14.69 -1.80 8.28
N LEU A 177 13.67 -1.10 8.78
CA LEU A 177 13.46 0.32 8.53
C LEU A 177 14.56 1.17 9.16
N ARG A 178 14.89 0.93 10.44
CA ARG A 178 15.88 1.72 11.17
C ARG A 178 17.31 1.58 10.61
N GLU A 179 17.68 0.38 10.17
CA GLU A 179 18.95 0.13 9.47
C GLU A 179 19.10 1.00 8.21
N ARG A 180 17.96 1.46 7.62
CA ARG A 180 17.91 2.26 6.39
C ARG A 180 17.57 3.73 6.63
N GLY A 181 17.68 4.19 7.87
CA GLY A 181 17.40 5.57 8.25
C GLY A 181 15.92 5.97 8.13
N LEU A 182 15.01 4.99 8.11
CA LEU A 182 13.57 5.17 8.14
C LEU A 182 13.07 4.97 9.57
N GLU A 183 12.91 6.03 10.33
CA GLU A 183 12.49 5.95 11.73
C GLU A 183 10.97 5.82 11.85
N PRO A 184 10.44 4.75 12.51
CA PRO A 184 9.02 4.57 12.79
C PRO A 184 8.44 5.74 13.58
N LYS A 185 7.33 6.32 13.12
CA LYS A 185 6.73 7.52 13.73
C LYS A 185 5.29 7.35 14.17
N ARG A 186 4.50 6.57 13.42
CA ARG A 186 3.10 6.30 13.76
C ARG A 186 2.81 4.84 13.50
N LEU A 187 2.22 4.18 14.46
CA LEU A 187 1.78 2.79 14.40
C LEU A 187 0.29 2.73 14.69
N ARG A 188 -0.44 1.96 13.89
CA ARG A 188 -1.84 1.63 14.17
C ARG A 188 -2.06 0.14 13.98
N MET A 189 -2.55 -0.54 15.02
CA MET A 189 -2.93 -1.94 14.94
C MET A 189 -4.31 -2.09 14.31
N ILE A 190 -4.52 -3.15 13.52
CA ILE A 190 -5.80 -3.51 12.94
C ILE A 190 -6.32 -4.75 13.64
N GLN A 191 -7.52 -4.64 14.21
CA GLN A 191 -8.20 -5.72 14.94
C GLN A 191 -9.55 -6.00 14.32
N ASN A 192 -9.96 -7.26 14.32
CA ASN A 192 -11.31 -7.60 13.88
C ASN A 192 -12.36 -7.03 14.85
N THR A 193 -12.18 -7.26 16.15
CA THR A 193 -12.99 -6.72 17.25
C THR A 193 -12.08 -6.24 18.37
N ALA A 194 -12.61 -5.49 19.35
CA ALA A 194 -11.84 -4.97 20.48
C ALA A 194 -11.11 -6.05 21.29
N GLY A 195 -11.69 -7.26 21.40
CA GLY A 195 -11.11 -8.39 22.12
C GLY A 195 -10.20 -9.29 21.28
N SER A 196 -10.05 -9.04 19.98
CA SER A 196 -9.23 -9.88 19.10
C SER A 196 -7.77 -9.41 19.05
N ALA A 197 -6.83 -10.37 18.91
CA ALA A 197 -5.44 -10.03 18.65
C ALA A 197 -5.29 -9.34 17.27
N PRO A 198 -4.46 -8.29 17.16
CA PRO A 198 -4.21 -7.64 15.89
C PRO A 198 -3.47 -8.58 14.94
N LYS A 199 -3.89 -8.61 13.67
CA LYS A 199 -3.25 -9.41 12.61
C LYS A 199 -2.44 -8.56 11.65
N LEU A 200 -2.81 -7.30 11.51
CA LEU A 200 -2.17 -6.32 10.63
C LEU A 200 -1.79 -5.07 11.42
N LEU A 201 -0.85 -4.35 10.89
CA LEU A 201 -0.47 -3.02 11.34
C LEU A 201 -0.34 -2.07 10.15
N LEU A 202 -0.58 -0.79 10.41
CA LEU A 202 -0.22 0.32 9.54
C LEU A 202 0.95 1.04 10.20
N LEU A 203 2.01 1.24 9.46
CA LEU A 203 3.21 1.92 9.95
C LEU A 203 3.56 3.09 9.03
N ASP A 204 3.88 4.22 9.63
CA ASP A 204 4.43 5.42 9.00
C ASP A 204 5.82 5.65 9.56
N ALA A 205 6.85 5.57 8.72
CA ALA A 205 8.24 5.85 9.06
C ALA A 205 8.73 7.10 8.32
N ARG A 206 9.66 7.85 8.93
CA ARG A 206 10.20 9.11 8.39
C ARG A 206 11.69 8.96 8.08
N LYS A 207 12.10 9.32 6.88
CA LYS A 207 13.51 9.34 6.48
C LYS A 207 14.27 10.42 7.26
N GLY A 208 15.33 10.04 7.97
CA GLY A 208 16.11 10.92 8.81
C GLY A 208 15.38 11.40 10.08
N GLY A 209 14.27 10.73 10.45
CA GLY A 209 13.53 11.05 11.66
C GLY A 209 14.31 10.78 12.95
N LYS A 210 14.08 11.58 13.98
CA LYS A 210 14.57 11.29 15.35
C LYS A 210 13.68 10.22 16.00
N ALA A 211 14.20 9.48 16.98
CA ALA A 211 13.45 8.49 17.75
C ALA A 211 12.15 9.06 18.34
N GLY A 212 11.17 8.19 18.52
CA GLY A 212 9.86 8.52 19.07
C GLY A 212 8.71 8.02 18.18
N LEU A 213 7.98 7.01 18.67
CA LEU A 213 6.86 6.35 18.03
C LEU A 213 5.55 6.70 18.74
N SER A 214 4.55 7.17 18.00
CA SER A 214 3.19 7.32 18.47
C SER A 214 2.38 6.09 18.10
N VAL A 215 1.82 5.40 19.08
CA VAL A 215 0.87 4.30 18.89
C VAL A 215 -0.54 4.88 18.93
N LEU A 216 -1.26 4.74 17.82
CA LEU A 216 -2.63 5.22 17.69
C LEU A 216 -3.62 4.20 18.27
N PRO A 217 -4.83 4.61 18.67
CA PRO A 217 -5.90 3.67 18.98
C PRO A 217 -6.07 2.64 17.86
N PRO A 218 -6.33 1.36 18.18
CA PRO A 218 -6.51 0.33 17.17
C PRO A 218 -7.68 0.68 16.24
N LEU A 219 -7.56 0.28 14.98
CA LEU A 219 -8.68 0.30 14.05
C LEU A 219 -9.44 -1.01 14.19
N LEU A 220 -10.71 -0.92 14.53
CA LEU A 220 -11.59 -2.06 14.65
C LEU A 220 -12.38 -2.24 13.36
N LEU A 221 -12.44 -3.46 12.82
CA LEU A 221 -13.19 -3.76 11.60
C LEU A 221 -14.66 -4.01 11.91
N ARG A 222 -14.95 -4.54 13.12
CA ARG A 222 -16.30 -4.90 13.58
C ARG A 222 -16.58 -4.30 14.94
N ASP A 223 -17.82 -3.86 15.13
CA ASP A 223 -18.35 -3.42 16.41
C ASP A 223 -18.73 -4.58 17.33
N GLU A 224 -19.30 -4.29 18.50
CA GLU A 224 -19.73 -5.28 19.50
C GLU A 224 -20.86 -6.18 19.00
N ASN A 225 -21.64 -5.73 18.02
CA ASN A 225 -22.76 -6.47 17.42
C ASN A 225 -22.32 -7.26 16.17
N GLY A 226 -21.03 -7.21 15.81
CA GLY A 226 -20.48 -7.87 14.62
C GLY A 226 -20.72 -7.09 13.32
N GLY A 227 -21.29 -5.89 13.40
CA GLY A 227 -21.48 -4.94 12.30
C GLY A 227 -20.16 -4.29 11.87
N GLU A 228 -20.16 -3.64 10.72
CA GLU A 228 -19.04 -2.80 10.27
C GLU A 228 -18.94 -1.55 11.14
N THR A 229 -17.72 -1.16 11.54
CA THR A 229 -17.54 0.07 12.30
C THR A 229 -17.75 1.31 11.41
N PRO A 230 -18.23 2.45 11.97
CA PRO A 230 -18.38 3.69 11.20
C PRO A 230 -17.06 4.13 10.55
N GLU A 231 -15.93 3.93 11.22
CA GLU A 231 -14.61 4.25 10.67
C GLU A 231 -14.27 3.39 9.45
N LEU A 232 -14.58 2.09 9.50
CA LEU A 232 -14.36 1.21 8.35
C LEU A 232 -15.27 1.59 7.17
N ALA A 233 -16.53 1.97 7.44
CA ALA A 233 -17.45 2.46 6.41
C ALA A 233 -16.89 3.72 5.70
N GLN A 234 -16.32 4.67 6.45
CA GLN A 234 -15.64 5.84 5.88
C GLN A 234 -14.42 5.46 5.03
N ILE A 235 -13.63 4.50 5.48
CA ILE A 235 -12.46 3.99 4.72
C ILE A 235 -12.88 3.41 3.37
N TYR A 236 -14.05 2.76 3.32
CA TYR A 236 -14.64 2.22 2.09
C TYR A 236 -15.52 3.23 1.33
N PHE A 237 -15.52 4.51 1.74
CA PHE A 237 -16.35 5.58 1.17
C PHE A 237 -17.86 5.31 1.20
N ARG A 238 -18.35 4.44 2.09
CA ARG A 238 -19.78 4.09 2.23
C ARG A 238 -20.59 5.16 2.95
N ASP A 239 -19.92 6.16 3.52
CA ASP A 239 -20.55 7.38 4.07
C ASP A 239 -20.92 8.40 2.98
N LYS A 240 -20.60 8.10 1.72
CA LYS A 240 -20.92 8.91 0.53
C LYS A 240 -22.14 8.40 -0.24
N GLU A 241 -22.84 7.39 0.30
CA GLU A 241 -24.09 6.86 -0.28
C GLU A 241 -25.27 7.80 -0.05
#